data_6e4c9062faf1fecba694ac211c6aee03
#
_entry.id   6e4c9062faf1fecba694ac211c6aee03
#
_cell.length_a   1.000
_cell.length_b   1.000
_cell.length_c   1.000
_cell.angle_alpha   90.00
_cell.angle_beta   90.00
_cell.angle_gamma   90.00
#
_symmetry.space_group_name_H-M   'P 1'
#
loop_
_entity.id
_entity.type
_entity.pdbx_description
1 polymer ?
#
loop_
_entity_poly.entity_id
_entity_poly.type
_entity_poly.pdbx_seq_one_letter_code
_entity_poly.pdbx_strand_id
1 'polypeptide(L)'
;MHALVYTGTQKIDYRKEKDPTPKPGENIIKVQASGICGSDMHAFHGQDERRVPPLILGHEISGKALDGKLKDKNVVVNPLISCDKCEYCKNNREHLCPERTMIGMSTPN
;
A
#
# COMPACT_ATOMS: atom_id res chain seq x y z
N MET A 1 12.19 4.01 9.19
CA MET A 1 12.36 2.87 8.25
C MET A 1 13.14 3.29 7.02
N HIS A 2 13.62 2.34 6.20
CA HIS A 2 14.15 2.63 4.87
C HIS A 2 13.12 2.26 3.82
N ALA A 3 13.00 3.07 2.78
CA ALA A 3 12.04 2.85 1.70
C ALA A 3 12.62 3.21 0.34
N LEU A 4 12.07 2.57 -0.71
CA LEU A 4 12.25 2.98 -2.10
C LEU A 4 11.13 3.95 -2.44
N VAL A 5 11.48 5.22 -2.62
CA VAL A 5 10.52 6.29 -2.87
C VAL A 5 10.57 6.71 -4.33
N TYR A 6 9.45 6.55 -5.02
CA TYR A 6 9.26 7.09 -6.36
C TYR A 6 9.18 8.62 -6.28
N THR A 7 10.11 9.31 -6.89
CA THR A 7 10.25 10.77 -6.84
C THR A 7 9.97 11.45 -8.17
N GLY A 8 9.72 10.70 -9.20
CA GLY A 8 9.40 11.16 -10.55
C GLY A 8 9.70 10.11 -11.61
N THR A 9 9.41 10.42 -12.87
CA THR A 9 9.62 9.50 -14.00
C THR A 9 11.04 8.96 -13.99
N GLN A 10 11.19 7.64 -13.94
CA GLN A 10 12.44 6.90 -13.91
C GLN A 10 13.37 7.28 -12.72
N LYS A 11 12.77 7.75 -11.62
CA LYS A 11 13.52 8.15 -10.41
C LYS A 11 12.96 7.46 -9.18
N ILE A 12 13.80 6.69 -8.52
CA ILE A 12 13.52 6.06 -7.22
C ILE A 12 14.71 6.33 -6.31
N ASP A 13 14.41 6.86 -5.12
CA ASP A 13 15.40 7.11 -4.09
C ASP A 13 15.28 6.05 -2.98
N TYR A 14 16.38 5.40 -2.64
CA TYR A 14 16.48 4.59 -1.42
C TYR A 14 16.88 5.49 -0.26
N ARG A 15 15.95 5.76 0.63
CA ARG A 15 16.20 6.72 1.71
C ARG A 15 15.49 6.35 3.01
N LYS A 16 15.88 7.02 4.08
CA LYS A 16 15.22 6.91 5.38
C LYS A 16 13.93 7.75 5.36
N GLU A 17 12.83 7.10 5.70
CA GLU A 17 11.51 7.70 5.87
C GLU A 17 11.05 7.55 7.32
N LYS A 18 10.07 8.35 7.70
CA LYS A 18 9.43 8.26 9.01
C LYS A 18 8.71 6.92 9.14
N ASP A 19 8.79 6.31 10.31
CA ASP A 19 7.99 5.11 10.59
C ASP A 19 6.49 5.45 10.57
N PRO A 20 5.64 4.56 10.05
CA PRO A 20 4.21 4.78 10.02
C PRO A 20 3.64 4.81 11.44
N THR A 21 2.65 5.68 11.65
CA THR A 21 1.88 5.74 12.89
C THR A 21 0.48 5.21 12.59
N PRO A 22 0.09 4.04 13.12
CA PRO A 22 -1.20 3.43 12.81
C PRO A 22 -2.34 4.25 13.42
N LYS A 23 -3.42 4.39 12.68
CA LYS A 23 -4.69 4.91 13.18
C LYS A 23 -5.47 3.81 13.90
N PRO A 24 -6.51 4.15 14.69
CA PRO A 24 -7.38 3.14 15.28
C PRO A 24 -7.93 2.19 14.21
N GLY A 25 -7.76 0.88 14.42
CA GLY A 25 -8.19 -0.17 13.48
C GLY A 25 -7.14 -0.56 12.42
N GLU A 26 -6.05 0.18 12.30
CA GLU A 26 -4.91 -0.20 11.46
C GLU A 26 -3.91 -1.07 12.23
N ASN A 27 -3.16 -1.89 11.51
CA ASN A 27 -2.12 -2.74 12.07
C ASN A 27 -0.78 -2.47 11.39
N ILE A 28 0.31 -2.61 12.15
CA ILE A 28 1.66 -2.49 11.62
C ILE A 28 2.13 -3.86 11.12
N ILE A 29 2.62 -3.88 9.91
CA ILE A 29 3.25 -5.05 9.30
C ILE A 29 4.73 -4.77 9.09
N LYS A 30 5.59 -5.59 9.68
CA LYS A 30 7.02 -5.60 9.36
C LYS A 30 7.20 -6.32 8.03
N VAL A 31 7.40 -5.55 6.97
CA VAL A 31 7.56 -6.07 5.62
C VAL A 31 8.81 -6.97 5.55
N GLN A 32 8.65 -8.17 5.00
CA GLN A 32 9.73 -9.13 4.75
C GLN A 32 10.02 -9.28 3.26
N ALA A 33 9.00 -9.14 2.42
CA ALA A 33 9.15 -9.12 0.97
C ALA A 33 8.06 -8.26 0.33
N SER A 34 8.43 -7.58 -0.74
CA SER A 34 7.51 -6.84 -1.59
C SER A 34 7.79 -7.18 -3.05
N GLY A 35 6.76 -7.61 -3.77
CA GLY A 35 6.84 -7.87 -5.20
C GLY A 35 6.82 -6.58 -6.02
N ILE A 36 7.27 -6.67 -7.26
CA ILE A 36 7.19 -5.61 -8.26
C ILE A 36 6.15 -6.02 -9.30
N CYS A 37 5.02 -5.35 -9.30
CA CYS A 37 3.97 -5.55 -10.30
C CYS A 37 4.28 -4.78 -11.60
N GLY A 38 3.75 -5.24 -12.72
CA GLY A 38 3.80 -4.48 -13.97
C GLY A 38 3.23 -3.07 -13.87
N SER A 39 2.23 -2.88 -12.99
CA SER A 39 1.68 -1.55 -12.71
C SER A 39 2.66 -0.61 -12.01
N ASP A 40 3.59 -1.13 -11.21
CA ASP A 40 4.68 -0.32 -10.62
C ASP A 40 5.66 0.13 -11.68
N MET A 41 5.92 -0.71 -12.70
CA MET A 41 6.74 -0.35 -13.85
C MET A 41 6.09 0.75 -14.70
N HIS A 42 4.76 0.70 -14.91
CA HIS A 42 4.04 1.79 -15.57
C HIS A 42 4.17 3.11 -14.80
N ALA A 43 4.04 3.08 -13.48
CA ALA A 43 4.28 4.24 -12.64
C ALA A 43 5.70 4.78 -12.78
N PHE A 44 6.70 3.90 -12.69
CA PHE A 44 8.11 4.25 -12.83
C PHE A 44 8.40 4.95 -14.18
N HIS A 45 7.78 4.49 -15.25
CA HIS A 45 7.92 5.11 -16.58
C HIS A 45 7.04 6.36 -16.78
N GLY A 46 6.31 6.81 -15.75
CA GLY A 46 5.45 7.99 -15.82
C GLY A 46 4.17 7.80 -16.64
N GLN A 47 3.73 6.54 -16.80
CA GLN A 47 2.55 6.17 -17.60
C GLN A 47 1.27 6.00 -16.76
N ASP A 48 1.32 6.27 -15.46
CA ASP A 48 0.16 6.20 -14.56
C ASP A 48 0.00 7.50 -13.77
N GLU A 49 -0.90 8.36 -14.23
CA GLU A 49 -1.17 9.68 -13.64
C GLU A 49 -1.74 9.60 -12.21
N ARG A 50 -2.25 8.44 -11.79
CA ARG A 50 -2.77 8.24 -10.43
C ARG A 50 -1.67 8.15 -9.39
N ARG A 51 -0.45 7.87 -9.82
CA ARG A 51 0.72 7.71 -8.95
C ARG A 51 1.54 8.97 -8.90
N VAL A 52 1.09 9.87 -8.05
CA VAL A 52 1.72 11.19 -7.89
C VAL A 52 2.92 11.08 -6.94
N PRO A 53 4.13 11.42 -7.40
CA PRO A 53 5.30 11.44 -6.53
C PRO A 53 5.24 12.61 -5.51
N PRO A 54 5.87 12.49 -4.32
CA PRO A 54 6.60 11.32 -3.85
C PRO A 54 5.67 10.20 -3.35
N LEU A 55 6.00 8.94 -3.66
CA LEU A 55 5.17 7.79 -3.29
C LEU A 55 6.06 6.56 -3.05
N ILE A 56 5.81 5.82 -1.98
CA ILE A 56 6.38 4.48 -1.80
C ILE A 56 5.52 3.51 -2.61
N LEU A 57 6.09 3.00 -3.70
CA LEU A 57 5.44 2.02 -4.57
C LEU A 57 5.40 0.63 -3.92
N GLY A 58 4.55 -0.23 -4.44
CA GLY A 58 4.43 -1.61 -4.04
C GLY A 58 3.10 -1.92 -3.34
N HIS A 59 2.49 -3.02 -3.75
CA HIS A 59 1.20 -3.50 -3.26
C HIS A 59 1.13 -5.03 -3.16
N GLU A 60 2.21 -5.73 -3.48
CA GLU A 60 2.36 -7.18 -3.31
C GLU A 60 3.26 -7.41 -2.09
N ILE A 61 2.66 -7.47 -0.90
CA ILE A 61 3.38 -7.35 0.37
C ILE A 61 3.16 -8.59 1.21
N SER A 62 4.25 -9.15 1.73
CA SER A 62 4.23 -10.12 2.81
C SER A 62 5.11 -9.69 3.97
N GLY A 63 4.75 -10.11 5.15
CA GLY A 63 5.49 -9.73 6.34
C GLY A 63 4.93 -10.33 7.62
N LYS A 64 5.39 -9.81 8.73
CA LYS A 64 4.96 -10.22 10.07
C LYS A 64 4.11 -9.12 10.71
N ALA A 65 2.93 -9.47 11.19
CA ALA A 65 2.10 -8.54 11.94
C ALA A 65 2.72 -8.26 13.30
N LEU A 66 2.88 -6.97 13.65
CA LEU A 66 3.48 -6.56 14.91
C LEU A 66 2.44 -6.34 16.01
N ASP A 67 1.18 -6.19 15.64
CA ASP A 67 0.07 -5.91 16.55
C ASP A 67 -1.26 -6.53 16.07
N GLY A 68 -2.36 -6.21 16.76
CA GLY A 68 -3.69 -6.66 16.41
C GLY A 68 -3.92 -8.16 16.62
N LYS A 69 -5.02 -8.66 16.05
CA LYS A 69 -5.44 -10.08 16.17
C LYS A 69 -4.47 -11.07 15.53
N LEU A 70 -3.67 -10.61 14.57
CA LEU A 70 -2.71 -11.43 13.85
C LEU A 70 -1.27 -11.24 14.34
N LYS A 71 -1.09 -10.60 15.49
CA LYS A 71 0.23 -10.36 16.06
C LYS A 71 1.10 -11.61 16.01
N ASP A 72 2.36 -11.43 15.60
CA ASP A 72 3.38 -12.48 15.43
C ASP A 72 3.11 -13.50 14.32
N LYS A 73 2.04 -13.37 13.56
CA LYS A 73 1.76 -14.22 12.38
C LYS A 73 2.42 -13.68 11.13
N ASN A 74 2.82 -14.59 10.26
CA ASN A 74 3.19 -14.23 8.88
C ASN A 74 1.89 -13.99 8.09
N VAL A 75 1.86 -12.89 7.37
CA VAL A 75 0.68 -12.41 6.64
C VAL A 75 1.03 -11.97 5.23
N VAL A 76 0.03 -12.06 4.36
CA VAL A 76 0.02 -11.40 3.05
C VAL A 76 -0.99 -10.26 3.14
N VAL A 77 -0.64 -9.09 2.62
CA VAL A 77 -1.48 -7.90 2.71
C VAL A 77 -2.40 -7.83 1.50
N ASN A 78 -3.72 -7.74 1.73
CA ASN A 78 -4.64 -7.29 0.70
C ASN A 78 -4.47 -5.77 0.55
N PRO A 79 -3.99 -5.27 -0.60
CA PRO A 79 -3.71 -3.85 -0.76
C PRO A 79 -4.96 -2.98 -0.91
N LEU A 80 -6.13 -3.57 -1.14
CA LEU A 80 -7.37 -2.85 -1.32
C LEU A 80 -7.87 -2.28 0.00
N ILE A 81 -8.07 -0.96 0.04
CA ILE A 81 -8.70 -0.26 1.16
C ILE A 81 -10.06 0.22 0.70
N SER A 82 -11.12 -0.23 1.35
CA SER A 82 -12.50 0.14 1.08
C SER A 82 -13.09 1.01 2.18
N CYS A 83 -14.25 1.61 1.93
CA CYS A 83 -14.90 2.47 2.93
C CYS A 83 -15.68 1.70 4.01
N ASP A 84 -15.91 0.40 3.82
CA ASP A 84 -16.64 -0.54 4.69
C ASP A 84 -18.11 -0.16 5.01
N LYS A 85 -18.62 0.93 4.46
CA LYS A 85 -19.97 1.47 4.78
C LYS A 85 -20.90 1.58 3.59
N CYS A 86 -20.43 1.61 2.35
CA CYS A 86 -21.28 1.70 1.17
C CYS A 86 -22.00 0.37 0.87
N GLU A 87 -22.98 0.41 -0.01
CA GLU A 87 -23.76 -0.77 -0.41
C GLU A 87 -22.89 -1.90 -0.94
N TYR A 88 -21.86 -1.58 -1.72
CA TYR A 88 -20.95 -2.58 -2.25
C TYR A 88 -20.16 -3.28 -1.13
N CYS A 89 -19.61 -2.53 -0.18
CA CYS A 89 -18.86 -3.11 0.95
C CYS A 89 -19.76 -4.00 1.82
N LYS A 90 -20.98 -3.56 2.12
CA LYS A 90 -21.95 -4.34 2.92
C LYS A 90 -22.39 -5.64 2.24
N ASN A 91 -22.22 -5.75 0.93
CA ASN A 91 -22.58 -6.92 0.13
C ASN A 91 -21.35 -7.73 -0.34
N ASN A 92 -20.20 -7.60 0.35
CA ASN A 92 -18.94 -8.29 0.03
C ASN A 92 -18.46 -8.04 -1.41
N ARG A 93 -18.63 -6.80 -1.89
CA ARG A 93 -18.19 -6.34 -3.21
C ARG A 93 -17.29 -5.11 -3.09
N GLU A 94 -16.33 -5.16 -2.17
CA GLU A 94 -15.40 -4.06 -1.85
C GLU A 94 -14.63 -3.57 -3.07
N HIS A 95 -14.37 -4.45 -4.03
CA HIS A 95 -13.72 -4.12 -5.30
C HIS A 95 -14.53 -3.13 -6.16
N LEU A 96 -15.82 -2.94 -5.89
CA LEU A 96 -16.70 -1.95 -6.54
C LEU A 96 -16.88 -0.69 -5.70
N CYS A 97 -16.26 -0.60 -4.52
CA CYS A 97 -16.36 0.56 -3.66
C CYS A 97 -15.92 1.83 -4.39
N PRO A 98 -16.76 2.88 -4.49
CA PRO A 98 -16.40 4.13 -5.17
C PRO A 98 -15.28 4.91 -4.47
N GLU A 99 -15.12 4.70 -3.14
CA GLU A 99 -14.07 5.33 -2.32
C GLU A 99 -12.85 4.42 -2.11
N ARG A 100 -12.73 3.35 -2.89
CA ARG A 100 -11.59 2.43 -2.73
C ARG A 100 -10.28 3.09 -3.10
N THR A 101 -9.26 2.75 -2.33
CA THR A 101 -7.87 3.10 -2.60
C THR A 101 -7.00 1.84 -2.55
N MET A 102 -5.75 1.95 -2.94
CA MET A 102 -4.80 0.84 -2.87
C MET A 102 -3.48 1.32 -2.28
N ILE A 103 -2.94 0.53 -1.37
CA ILE A 103 -1.60 0.74 -0.81
C ILE A 103 -0.59 0.81 -1.96
N GLY A 104 0.33 1.77 -1.91
CA GLY A 104 1.38 1.94 -2.92
C GLY A 104 0.91 2.44 -4.29
N MET A 105 -0.37 2.82 -4.42
CA MET A 105 -0.95 3.34 -5.67
C MET A 105 -1.58 4.72 -5.52
N SER A 106 -2.50 4.88 -4.58
CA SER A 106 -3.29 6.10 -4.44
C SER A 106 -3.42 6.59 -3.00
N THR A 107 -2.85 5.87 -2.04
CA THR A 107 -2.84 6.30 -0.64
C THR A 107 -1.63 7.18 -0.36
N PRO A 108 -1.80 8.28 0.38
CA PRO A 108 -0.67 9.00 0.96
C PRO A 108 0.15 8.06 1.86
N ASN A 109 1.44 8.20 1.81
CA ASN A 109 2.37 7.45 2.67
C ASN A 109 2.43 8.05 4.06
#